data_1e6a5216182d42560047f2bc8e45f629
#
_entry.id   1e6a5216182d42560047f2bc8e45f629
#
_cell.length_a   1.000
_cell.length_b   1.000
_cell.length_c   1.000
_cell.angle_alpha   90.00
_cell.angle_beta   90.00
_cell.angle_gamma   90.00
#
_symmetry.space_group_name_H-M   'P 1'
#
loop_
_entity.id
_entity.type
_entity.pdbx_description
1 polymer ?
#
loop_
_entity_poly.entity_id
_entity_poly.type
_entity_poly.pdbx_seq_one_letter_code
_entity_poly.pdbx_strand_id
1 'polypeptide(L)'
;MGGIRTGRLYGTLELLILKGLEVQGPMHGVAVADHIAARSGGLFKIEEGSLYPALHRLQGKGYVAWEWMKTEEGKRAKYYELTRAGRRALKKELQGWVENTRAMLDLLDLAAEDVG
;
A
#
# COMPACT_ATOMS: atom_id res chain seq x y z
N MET A 1 -9.20 7.11 -17.20
CA MET A 1 -8.31 7.95 -17.85
C MET A 1 -7.40 7.25 -18.74
N GLY A 2 -7.75 7.28 -19.93
CA GLY A 2 -7.09 6.48 -20.90
C GLY A 2 -5.63 6.73 -20.94
N GLY A 3 -4.88 7.20 -21.30
CA GLY A 3 -3.51 7.33 -21.54
C GLY A 3 -2.54 7.11 -20.39
N ILE A 4 -3.03 7.08 -19.18
CA ILE A 4 -2.16 6.86 -18.03
C ILE A 4 -2.34 5.45 -17.53
N ARG A 5 -1.25 4.80 -17.17
CA ARG A 5 -1.32 3.42 -16.71
C ARG A 5 -1.76 3.31 -15.27
N THR A 6 -2.74 4.10 -14.94
CA THR A 6 -3.24 4.16 -13.58
C THR A 6 -4.05 2.93 -13.19
N GLY A 7 -4.46 2.14 -14.16
CA GLY A 7 -5.12 0.90 -13.85
C GLY A 7 -4.29 0.01 -12.95
N ARG A 8 -2.96 0.15 -13.04
CA ARG A 8 -2.08 -0.57 -12.15
C ARG A 8 -2.00 0.06 -10.80
N LEU A 9 -2.33 1.34 -10.74
CA LEU A 9 -2.22 2.14 -9.53
C LEU A 9 -3.58 2.41 -8.91
N TYR A 10 -4.61 1.72 -9.40
CA TYR A 10 -5.93 1.92 -8.82
C TYR A 10 -5.91 1.61 -7.36
N GLY A 11 -4.91 0.98 -6.96
CA GLY A 11 -4.71 0.76 -5.59
C GLY A 11 -3.50 1.49 -5.08
N THR A 12 -3.44 2.83 -5.18
CA THR A 12 -2.38 3.54 -4.50
C THR A 12 -2.37 3.16 -3.03
N LEU A 13 -3.53 3.08 -2.40
CA LEU A 13 -3.63 2.60 -1.03
C LEU A 13 -3.17 1.15 -0.94
N GLU A 14 -3.55 0.32 -1.90
CA GLU A 14 -3.13 -1.07 -1.91
C GLU A 14 -1.62 -1.19 -2.01
N LEU A 15 -0.99 -0.36 -2.83
CA LEU A 15 0.46 -0.33 -2.95
C LEU A 15 1.11 0.02 -1.62
N LEU A 16 0.56 1.04 -0.93
CA LEU A 16 1.09 1.46 0.37
C LEU A 16 0.93 0.35 1.42
N ILE A 17 -0.18 -0.36 1.37
CA ILE A 17 -0.41 -1.48 2.28
C ILE A 17 0.62 -2.58 2.03
N LEU A 18 0.82 -2.95 0.78
CA LEU A 18 1.79 -4.01 0.45
C LEU A 18 3.18 -3.62 0.91
N LYS A 19 3.57 -2.38 0.67
CA LYS A 19 4.89 -1.91 1.09
C LYS A 19 5.03 -1.92 2.61
N GLY A 20 4.00 -1.50 3.30
CA GLY A 20 4.01 -1.51 4.76
C GLY A 20 4.20 -2.92 5.30
N LEU A 21 3.50 -3.89 4.73
CA LEU A 21 3.62 -5.27 5.17
C LEU A 21 5.00 -5.86 4.83
N GLU A 22 5.58 -5.43 3.73
CA GLU A 22 6.94 -5.85 3.39
C GLU A 22 7.95 -5.34 4.41
N VAL A 23 7.83 -4.08 4.77
CA VAL A 23 8.81 -3.41 5.64
C VAL A 23 8.63 -3.83 7.10
N GLN A 24 7.40 -3.87 7.58
CA GLN A 24 7.12 -4.09 8.99
C GLN A 24 6.79 -5.54 9.35
N GLY A 25 6.47 -6.36 8.35
CA GLY A 25 5.99 -7.70 8.61
C GLY A 25 4.50 -7.69 8.95
N PRO A 26 3.99 -8.77 9.53
CA PRO A 26 2.55 -8.88 9.81
C PRO A 26 2.03 -7.77 10.69
N MET A 27 0.88 -7.19 10.30
CA MET A 27 0.24 -6.12 11.05
C MET A 27 -1.27 -6.27 10.99
N HIS A 28 -1.96 -5.87 12.06
CA HIS A 28 -3.41 -5.74 12.00
C HIS A 28 -3.78 -4.41 11.32
N GLY A 29 -5.06 -4.27 10.95
CA GLY A 29 -5.48 -3.15 10.10
C GLY A 29 -5.14 -1.77 10.65
N VAL A 30 -5.39 -1.56 11.94
CA VAL A 30 -5.10 -0.25 12.55
C VAL A 30 -3.60 0.04 12.48
N ALA A 31 -2.76 -0.95 12.72
CA ALA A 31 -1.31 -0.76 12.65
C ALA A 31 -0.87 -0.42 11.22
N VAL A 32 -1.51 -1.01 10.21
CA VAL A 32 -1.22 -0.68 8.82
C VAL A 32 -1.51 0.79 8.56
N ALA A 33 -2.69 1.26 8.98
CA ALA A 33 -3.07 2.66 8.79
C ALA A 33 -2.12 3.60 9.53
N ASP A 34 -1.76 3.24 10.77
CA ASP A 34 -0.83 4.04 11.57
C ASP A 34 0.55 4.11 10.92
N HIS A 35 1.01 3.01 10.37
CA HIS A 35 2.29 2.97 9.68
C HIS A 35 2.30 3.93 8.48
N ILE A 36 1.23 3.88 7.68
CA ILE A 36 1.13 4.74 6.50
C ILE A 36 1.12 6.21 6.93
N ALA A 37 0.35 6.54 7.96
CA ALA A 37 0.29 7.91 8.46
C ALA A 37 1.65 8.37 8.96
N ALA A 38 2.33 7.55 9.74
CA ALA A 38 3.63 7.90 10.30
C ALA A 38 4.67 8.10 9.20
N ARG A 39 4.72 7.18 8.24
CA ARG A 39 5.72 7.25 7.17
C ARG A 39 5.48 8.41 6.21
N SER A 40 4.25 8.90 6.13
CA SER A 40 3.93 10.04 5.26
C SER A 40 3.97 11.36 6.01
N GLY A 41 4.44 11.36 7.25
CA GLY A 41 4.46 12.59 8.05
C GLY A 41 3.07 13.11 8.36
N GLY A 42 2.10 12.22 8.43
CA GLY A 42 0.71 12.59 8.71
C GLY A 42 -0.08 13.01 7.48
N LEU A 43 0.54 12.98 6.30
CA LEU A 43 -0.14 13.41 5.08
C LEU A 43 -1.25 12.45 4.69
N PHE A 44 -1.01 11.14 4.84
CA PHE A 44 -2.00 10.14 4.46
C PHE A 44 -2.66 9.53 5.69
N LYS A 45 -3.88 9.95 5.93
CA LYS A 45 -4.70 9.40 7.03
C LYS A 45 -5.73 8.48 6.39
N ILE A 46 -5.59 7.20 6.65
CA ILE A 46 -6.42 6.19 6.02
C ILE A 46 -7.59 5.83 6.93
N GLU A 47 -8.79 6.06 6.44
CA GLU A 47 -9.99 5.74 7.20
C GLU A 47 -10.37 4.28 7.01
N GLU A 48 -11.07 3.73 8.00
CA GLU A 48 -11.48 2.33 7.96
C GLU A 48 -12.35 2.03 6.74
N GLY A 49 -13.17 2.98 6.33
CA GLY A 49 -14.01 2.80 5.15
C GLY A 49 -13.24 2.57 3.87
N SER A 50 -11.98 2.98 3.82
CA SER A 50 -11.11 2.74 2.67
C SER A 50 -10.16 1.58 2.93
N LEU A 51 -9.70 1.45 4.15
CA LEU A 51 -8.68 0.48 4.53
C LEU A 51 -9.16 -0.97 4.36
N TYR A 52 -10.29 -1.30 4.99
CA TYR A 52 -10.73 -2.69 4.99
C TYR A 52 -11.18 -3.21 3.64
N PRO A 53 -11.87 -2.42 2.81
CA PRO A 53 -12.11 -2.84 1.43
C PRO A 53 -10.83 -3.09 0.64
N ALA A 54 -9.80 -2.27 0.86
CA ALA A 54 -8.51 -2.45 0.19
C ALA A 54 -7.84 -3.75 0.62
N LEU A 55 -7.83 -4.03 1.92
CA LEU A 55 -7.31 -5.28 2.44
C LEU A 55 -8.08 -6.47 1.88
N HIS A 56 -9.39 -6.34 1.78
CA HIS A 56 -10.23 -7.40 1.25
C HIS A 56 -9.89 -7.68 -0.22
N ARG A 57 -9.70 -6.63 -1.01
CA ARG A 57 -9.32 -6.79 -2.42
C ARG A 57 -7.96 -7.47 -2.54
N LEU A 58 -7.00 -7.09 -1.71
CA LEU A 58 -5.68 -7.70 -1.72
C LEU A 58 -5.73 -9.18 -1.34
N GLN A 59 -6.58 -9.50 -0.37
CA GLN A 59 -6.79 -10.89 0.01
C GLN A 59 -7.40 -11.68 -1.14
N GLY A 60 -8.38 -11.09 -1.81
CA GLY A 60 -9.03 -11.74 -2.95
C GLY A 60 -8.07 -12.02 -4.09
N LYS A 61 -7.04 -11.19 -4.25
CA LYS A 61 -6.00 -11.40 -5.27
C LYS A 61 -4.92 -12.37 -4.81
N GLY A 62 -4.97 -12.79 -3.56
CA GLY A 62 -3.94 -13.67 -3.02
C GLY A 62 -2.64 -12.97 -2.67
N TYR A 63 -2.65 -11.65 -2.56
CA TYR A 63 -1.45 -10.87 -2.26
C TYR A 63 -1.19 -10.73 -0.78
N VAL A 64 -2.22 -10.88 0.05
CA VAL A 64 -2.07 -10.91 1.50
C VAL A 64 -2.84 -12.10 2.05
N ALA A 65 -2.39 -12.62 3.16
CA ALA A 65 -3.09 -13.63 3.93
C ALA A 65 -3.25 -13.07 5.33
N TRP A 66 -4.16 -13.65 6.11
CA TRP A 66 -4.36 -13.17 7.47
C TRP A 66 -4.65 -14.33 8.40
N GLU A 67 -4.40 -14.06 9.68
CA GLU A 67 -4.80 -14.99 10.72
C GLU A 67 -5.18 -14.21 11.98
N TRP A 68 -5.95 -14.84 12.84
CA TRP A 68 -6.32 -14.21 14.09
C TRP A 68 -5.16 -14.28 15.06
N MET A 69 -4.84 -13.15 15.67
CA MET A 69 -3.82 -13.08 16.69
C MET A 69 -4.25 -12.05 17.72
N LYS A 70 -3.61 -12.03 18.87
CA LYS A 70 -3.89 -11.04 19.89
C LYS A 70 -2.99 -9.83 19.70
N THR A 71 -3.56 -8.65 19.84
CA THR A 71 -2.80 -7.40 19.84
C THR A 71 -2.09 -7.27 21.19
N GLU A 72 -1.26 -6.24 21.30
CA GLU A 72 -0.57 -5.94 22.54
C GLU A 72 -1.55 -5.68 23.68
N GLU A 73 -2.72 -5.13 23.34
CA GLU A 73 -3.77 -4.87 24.32
C GLU A 73 -4.58 -6.12 24.67
N GLY A 74 -4.25 -7.25 24.07
CA GLY A 74 -4.92 -8.49 24.36
C GLY A 74 -6.20 -8.74 23.58
N LYS A 75 -6.48 -7.92 22.58
CA LYS A 75 -7.68 -8.07 21.74
C LYS A 75 -7.37 -8.92 20.53
N ARG A 76 -8.37 -9.68 20.08
CA ARG A 76 -8.22 -10.45 18.84
C ARG A 76 -8.31 -9.53 17.64
N ALA A 77 -7.43 -9.72 16.69
CA ALA A 77 -7.44 -8.96 15.44
C ALA A 77 -6.89 -9.82 14.32
N LYS A 78 -7.30 -9.51 13.11
CA LYS A 78 -6.72 -10.14 11.93
C LYS A 78 -5.37 -9.49 11.64
N TYR A 79 -4.33 -10.31 11.62
CA TYR A 79 -3.00 -9.87 11.25
C TYR A 79 -2.76 -10.27 9.82
N TYR A 80 -2.46 -9.29 8.99
CA TYR A 80 -2.23 -9.48 7.56
C TYR A 80 -0.75 -9.58 7.29
N GLU A 81 -0.38 -10.43 6.36
CA GLU A 81 1.00 -10.55 5.95
C GLU A 81 1.09 -10.68 4.45
N LEU A 82 2.23 -10.29 3.91
CA LEU A 82 2.47 -10.33 2.48
C LEU A 82 2.74 -11.77 2.06
N THR A 83 2.08 -12.22 0.98
CA THR A 83 2.35 -13.52 0.42
C THR A 83 3.47 -13.42 -0.60
N ARG A 84 3.95 -14.57 -1.09
CA ARG A 84 4.94 -14.59 -2.16
C ARG A 84 4.40 -13.88 -3.40
N ALA A 85 3.13 -14.15 -3.74
CA ALA A 85 2.49 -13.48 -4.88
C ALA A 85 2.40 -11.97 -4.63
N GLY A 86 2.12 -11.57 -3.38
CA GLY A 86 2.09 -10.15 -3.02
C GLY A 86 3.44 -9.48 -3.18
N ARG A 87 4.52 -10.17 -2.83
CA ARG A 87 5.87 -9.61 -3.03
C ARG A 87 6.17 -9.37 -4.50
N ARG A 88 5.79 -10.31 -5.35
CA ARG A 88 5.98 -10.14 -6.79
C ARG A 88 5.13 -9.00 -7.34
N ALA A 89 3.88 -8.91 -6.88
CA ALA A 89 2.99 -7.83 -7.30
C ALA A 89 3.54 -6.47 -6.87
N LEU A 90 4.04 -6.38 -5.64
CA LEU A 90 4.61 -5.13 -5.13
C LEU A 90 5.78 -4.68 -6.00
N LYS A 91 6.69 -5.61 -6.31
CA LYS A 91 7.86 -5.28 -7.12
C LYS A 91 7.46 -4.74 -8.48
N LYS A 92 6.49 -5.40 -9.11
CA LYS A 92 6.00 -4.98 -10.42
C LYS A 92 5.32 -3.62 -10.38
N GLU A 93 4.50 -3.39 -9.35
CA GLU A 93 3.81 -2.11 -9.20
C GLU A 93 4.79 -0.98 -8.93
N LEU A 94 5.84 -1.23 -8.15
CA LEU A 94 6.84 -0.20 -7.90
C LEU A 94 7.56 0.21 -9.18
N GLN A 95 7.85 -0.75 -10.06
CA GLN A 95 8.46 -0.43 -11.34
C GLN A 95 7.56 0.47 -12.16
N GLY A 96 6.26 0.16 -12.20
CA GLY A 96 5.29 0.99 -12.91
C GLY A 96 5.19 2.38 -12.32
N TRP A 97 5.27 2.47 -10.99
CA TRP A 97 5.22 3.75 -10.29
C TRP A 97 6.40 4.63 -10.67
N VAL A 98 7.60 4.06 -10.72
CA VAL A 98 8.80 4.81 -11.10
C VAL A 98 8.65 5.34 -12.52
N GLU A 99 8.20 4.51 -13.45
CA GLU A 99 8.02 4.92 -14.84
C GLU A 99 6.99 6.03 -14.95
N ASN A 100 5.84 5.87 -14.31
CA ASN A 100 4.79 6.88 -14.37
C ASN A 100 5.22 8.19 -13.74
N THR A 101 5.90 8.11 -12.60
CA THR A 101 6.36 9.31 -11.92
C THR A 101 7.36 10.09 -12.78
N ARG A 102 8.28 9.38 -13.41
CA ARG A 102 9.25 10.01 -14.30
C ARG A 102 8.54 10.72 -15.45
N ALA A 103 7.57 10.03 -16.07
CA ALA A 103 6.80 10.62 -17.16
C ALA A 103 6.03 11.85 -16.70
N MET A 104 5.43 11.78 -15.52
CA MET A 104 4.69 12.92 -14.97
C MET A 104 5.60 14.12 -14.74
N LEU A 105 6.78 13.89 -14.16
CA LEU A 105 7.72 14.98 -13.94
C LEU A 105 8.13 15.63 -15.25
N ASP A 106 8.39 14.82 -16.28
CA ASP A 106 8.74 15.34 -17.59
C ASP A 106 7.60 16.17 -18.19
N LEU A 107 6.38 15.65 -18.11
CA LEU A 107 5.23 16.35 -18.68
C LEU A 107 4.92 17.65 -17.96
N LEU A 108 5.20 17.70 -16.67
CA LEU A 108 4.92 18.88 -15.85
C LEU A 108 6.11 19.84 -15.78
N ASP A 109 7.20 19.50 -16.46
CA ASP A 109 8.43 20.29 -16.42
C ASP A 109 8.96 20.47 -15.01
N LEU A 110 8.88 19.40 -14.20
CA LEU A 110 9.38 19.39 -12.83
C LEU A 110 10.57 18.46 -12.71
N ALA A 111 11.51 18.82 -11.86
CA ALA A 111 12.60 17.92 -11.51
C ALA A 111 12.24 17.19 -10.23
N ALA A 112 12.94 16.09 -9.96
CA ALA A 112 12.68 15.29 -8.77
C ALA A 112 12.83 16.13 -7.49
N GLU A 113 13.79 17.05 -7.46
CA GLU A 113 14.00 17.88 -6.27
C GLU A 113 12.88 18.89 -6.06
N ASP A 114 12.06 19.16 -7.06
CA ASP A 114 10.94 20.09 -6.90
C ASP A 114 9.80 19.48 -6.09
N VAL A 115 9.74 18.17 -6.00
CA VAL A 115 8.66 17.47 -5.31
C VAL A 115 9.17 16.73 -4.09
N GLY A 116 10.46 16.67 -3.94
CA GLY A 116 11.06 16.02 -2.80
C GLY A 116 11.16 16.94 -1.61
#